data_23dffe9b0a5a31a8fe031932252b3076
#
_entry.id   23dffe9b0a5a31a8fe031932252b3076
#
_cell.length_a   1.000
_cell.length_b   1.000
_cell.length_c   1.000
_cell.angle_alpha   90.00
_cell.angle_beta   90.00
_cell.angle_gamma   90.00
#
_symmetry.space_group_name_H-M   'P 1'
#
loop_
_entity.id
_entity.type
_entity.pdbx_description
1 polymer ?
#
loop_
_entity_poly.entity_id
_entity_poly.type
_entity_poly.pdbx_seq_one_letter_code
_entity_poly.pdbx_strand_id
1 'polypeptide(L)'
;MSKVLSAVAWPYANGPRHIGHVAGFGVPSDVFSRYMRMAGHEVLMVSGTDEHGTPILVAADAAGVSPRELADVNNRVIVEDLVALGLSYDLFTRTTTVNHYTVVQEMFSTVHRNGYMVERTTKGAVSPSTGRTLPDRYIEGTCPICGASDARGDQCDTCGNQLDPTDLINPRSRINGETPLFVETQHFFLDLPALAGALGEWLDEREASGTWRPNVIRFSQNILDEIKPRTMTRDIDWGIPVPLDGWRDEPTKRLYVWFDAVIGYLSASIEWARRRGEPERWREWWNDPSALTYYFMGKDNITFHAQIWPAELLGYAGKGDKGGASGQYGVLNLPTEVVSSEYLTMEGRKFSSSKAVVIHVRDVLSRYQPDALRYFISAAGPENQDADFTWAEFVQRNNSELVAGWGNLVNRTASMIAKGFGEIPAAGRLSEQDEALLASVRAGFDTVGGLIARHRQRQAITEAMRVVAEVNKYVTDQAPWRLKDETERDRLGTVLAVLAQAVSDCNTMLSPFLPHSANTIHAVLGGTGQLVPMPRIEEVEDLDATDGRGTYPVITGDYAGFPAWGSHPVTVGAPVGTPTPVFTKLDEAVVDEELRRLGVSADGDADGGVGLDRAGPGPR
;
A
#
# COMPACT_ATOMS: atom_id res chain seq x y z
N MET A 1 -23.69 5.92 5.38
CA MET A 1 -22.79 4.78 5.70
C MET A 1 -22.69 3.95 4.43
N SER A 2 -21.51 3.78 3.86
CA SER A 2 -21.27 3.01 2.63
C SER A 2 -20.34 1.84 2.94
N LYS A 3 -20.42 0.78 2.13
CA LYS A 3 -19.38 -0.26 2.11
C LYS A 3 -18.20 0.25 1.30
N VAL A 4 -17.00 0.12 1.85
CA VAL A 4 -15.76 0.59 1.24
C VAL A 4 -14.77 -0.57 1.16
N LEU A 5 -14.44 -1.01 -0.04
CA LEU A 5 -13.36 -1.95 -0.28
C LEU A 5 -12.06 -1.14 -0.46
N SER A 6 -11.07 -1.42 0.35
CA SER A 6 -9.70 -0.93 0.21
C SER A 6 -8.80 -2.10 -0.22
N ALA A 7 -8.65 -2.25 -1.52
CA ALA A 7 -7.84 -3.30 -2.14
C ALA A 7 -6.41 -2.78 -2.33
N VAL A 8 -5.44 -3.46 -1.71
CA VAL A 8 -4.05 -3.00 -1.71
C VAL A 8 -3.19 -3.96 -2.53
N ALA A 9 -2.37 -3.43 -3.43
CA ALA A 9 -1.55 -4.22 -4.34
C ALA A 9 -0.72 -5.28 -3.59
N TRP A 10 -0.71 -6.48 -4.15
CA TRP A 10 -0.07 -7.65 -3.57
C TRP A 10 1.45 -7.62 -3.76
N PRO A 11 2.25 -7.54 -2.69
CA PRO A 11 3.71 -7.61 -2.80
C PRO A 11 4.18 -9.04 -3.11
N TYR A 12 5.15 -9.18 -4.03
CA TYR A 12 5.81 -10.46 -4.27
C TYR A 12 6.54 -10.99 -3.03
N ALA A 13 6.38 -12.28 -2.73
CA ALA A 13 7.10 -12.96 -1.64
C ALA A 13 8.53 -13.38 -2.05
N ASN A 14 9.25 -12.52 -2.76
CA ASN A 14 10.62 -12.77 -3.24
C ASN A 14 11.72 -12.12 -2.38
N GLY A 15 11.35 -11.49 -1.26
CA GLY A 15 12.25 -10.85 -0.31
C GLY A 15 11.51 -9.89 0.63
N PRO A 16 12.20 -9.34 1.65
CA PRO A 16 11.65 -8.31 2.53
C PRO A 16 11.21 -7.06 1.77
N ARG A 17 10.24 -6.33 2.34
CA ARG A 17 9.77 -5.06 1.72
C ARG A 17 10.67 -3.90 2.08
N HIS A 18 10.98 -3.07 1.09
CA HIS A 18 11.66 -1.80 1.32
C HIS A 18 10.67 -0.65 1.52
N ILE A 19 11.16 0.48 2.04
CA ILE A 19 10.33 1.64 2.38
C ILE A 19 9.56 2.19 1.16
N GLY A 20 10.08 2.07 -0.06
CA GLY A 20 9.37 2.47 -1.28
C GLY A 20 8.07 1.70 -1.53
N HIS A 21 8.01 0.42 -1.15
CA HIS A 21 6.76 -0.36 -1.26
C HIS A 21 5.68 0.18 -0.32
N VAL A 22 6.03 0.39 0.96
CA VAL A 22 5.05 0.86 1.95
C VAL A 22 4.69 2.34 1.75
N ALA A 23 5.55 3.12 1.11
CA ALA A 23 5.24 4.48 0.66
C ALA A 23 4.31 4.50 -0.54
N GLY A 24 4.44 3.52 -1.45
CA GLY A 24 3.62 3.44 -2.65
C GLY A 24 2.18 2.98 -2.37
N PHE A 25 2.00 1.95 -1.56
CA PHE A 25 0.66 1.37 -1.33
C PHE A 25 0.28 1.21 0.15
N GLY A 26 1.25 0.93 1.05
CA GLY A 26 0.97 0.52 2.42
C GLY A 26 0.40 1.62 3.31
N VAL A 27 1.20 2.65 3.60
CA VAL A 27 0.77 3.77 4.47
C VAL A 27 -0.39 4.55 3.86
N PRO A 28 -0.39 4.89 2.55
CA PRO A 28 -1.51 5.59 1.95
C PRO A 28 -2.86 4.89 2.08
N SER A 29 -2.90 3.58 1.85
CA SER A 29 -4.13 2.79 1.99
C SER A 29 -4.59 2.66 3.44
N ASP A 30 -3.66 2.53 4.39
CA ASP A 30 -3.98 2.43 5.81
C ASP A 30 -4.53 3.74 6.37
N VAL A 31 -3.91 4.89 6.06
CA VAL A 31 -4.41 6.21 6.46
C VAL A 31 -5.84 6.43 5.95
N PHE A 32 -6.09 6.11 4.68
CA PHE A 32 -7.42 6.20 4.09
C PHE A 32 -8.41 5.27 4.79
N SER A 33 -8.06 4.00 4.98
CA SER A 33 -8.94 2.99 5.58
C SER A 33 -9.30 3.32 7.04
N ARG A 34 -8.32 3.80 7.83
CA ARG A 34 -8.55 4.26 9.21
C ARG A 34 -9.51 5.43 9.24
N TYR A 35 -9.27 6.44 8.40
CA TYR A 35 -10.17 7.59 8.28
C TYR A 35 -11.59 7.17 7.88
N MET A 36 -11.75 6.32 6.87
CA MET A 36 -13.07 5.88 6.41
C MET A 36 -13.85 5.12 7.50
N ARG A 37 -13.16 4.31 8.31
CA ARG A 37 -13.77 3.68 9.50
C ARG A 37 -14.22 4.73 10.52
N MET A 38 -13.39 5.72 10.81
CA MET A 38 -13.72 6.83 11.72
C MET A 38 -14.85 7.71 11.17
N ALA A 39 -14.93 7.86 9.84
CA ALA A 39 -16.02 8.57 9.16
C ALA A 39 -17.35 7.78 9.14
N GLY A 40 -17.38 6.58 9.74
CA GLY A 40 -18.58 5.76 9.88
C GLY A 40 -18.89 4.87 8.68
N HIS A 41 -17.93 4.64 7.78
CA HIS A 41 -18.06 3.65 6.71
C HIS A 41 -17.66 2.26 7.20
N GLU A 42 -18.25 1.23 6.59
CA GLU A 42 -17.82 -0.15 6.82
C GLU A 42 -16.75 -0.52 5.80
N VAL A 43 -15.51 -0.61 6.29
CA VAL A 43 -14.33 -0.82 5.45
C VAL A 43 -13.92 -2.28 5.48
N LEU A 44 -13.61 -2.83 4.29
CA LEU A 44 -12.92 -4.10 4.11
C LEU A 44 -11.58 -3.83 3.42
N MET A 45 -10.50 -3.85 4.19
CA MET A 45 -9.13 -3.64 3.69
C MET A 45 -8.45 -4.98 3.51
N VAL A 46 -8.13 -5.34 2.25
CA VAL A 46 -7.57 -6.64 1.89
C VAL A 46 -6.31 -6.53 1.05
N SER A 47 -5.41 -7.49 1.25
CA SER A 47 -4.21 -7.75 0.45
C SER A 47 -3.64 -9.13 0.78
N GLY A 48 -2.42 -9.40 0.34
CA GLY A 48 -1.68 -10.60 0.67
C GLY A 48 -0.33 -10.63 -0.05
N THR A 49 0.42 -11.72 0.13
CA THR A 49 1.64 -11.96 -0.63
C THR A 49 1.33 -12.62 -1.96
N ASP A 50 1.88 -12.03 -3.04
CA ASP A 50 1.92 -12.65 -4.35
C ASP A 50 3.08 -13.65 -4.38
N GLU A 51 2.75 -14.93 -4.51
CA GLU A 51 3.68 -16.04 -4.34
C GLU A 51 3.90 -16.87 -5.61
N HIS A 52 3.32 -16.47 -6.71
CA HIS A 52 3.42 -17.15 -7.98
C HIS A 52 4.36 -16.44 -8.97
N GLY A 53 4.55 -17.10 -10.13
CA GLY A 53 5.22 -16.51 -11.27
C GLY A 53 6.75 -16.51 -11.21
N THR A 54 7.31 -15.94 -12.26
CA THR A 54 8.74 -15.92 -12.53
C THR A 54 9.57 -15.21 -11.44
N PRO A 55 9.12 -14.13 -10.79
CA PRO A 55 9.92 -13.47 -9.74
C PRO A 55 10.24 -14.39 -8.56
N ILE A 56 9.29 -15.27 -8.20
CA ILE A 56 9.49 -16.24 -7.11
C ILE A 56 10.44 -17.35 -7.56
N LEU A 57 10.24 -17.88 -8.78
CA LEU A 57 11.10 -18.93 -9.34
C LEU A 57 12.56 -18.47 -9.41
N VAL A 58 12.83 -17.28 -9.96
CA VAL A 58 14.19 -16.75 -10.08
C VAL A 58 14.84 -16.58 -8.71
N ALA A 59 14.10 -16.08 -7.73
CA ALA A 59 14.62 -15.90 -6.38
C ALA A 59 14.86 -17.25 -5.67
N ALA A 60 13.97 -18.23 -5.85
CA ALA A 60 14.10 -19.57 -5.30
C ALA A 60 15.30 -20.32 -5.91
N ASP A 61 15.46 -20.26 -7.24
CA ASP A 61 16.63 -20.83 -7.94
C ASP A 61 17.94 -20.22 -7.42
N ALA A 62 17.99 -18.89 -7.24
CA ALA A 62 19.16 -18.20 -6.71
C ALA A 62 19.47 -18.57 -5.24
N ALA A 63 18.45 -18.86 -4.46
CA ALA A 63 18.59 -19.27 -3.05
C ALA A 63 18.81 -20.79 -2.87
N GLY A 64 18.61 -21.59 -3.92
CA GLY A 64 18.73 -23.06 -3.88
C GLY A 64 17.64 -23.75 -3.05
N VAL A 65 16.45 -23.14 -2.97
CA VAL A 65 15.28 -23.64 -2.23
C VAL A 65 14.08 -23.81 -3.17
N SER A 66 13.04 -24.49 -2.72
CA SER A 66 11.79 -24.56 -3.48
C SER A 66 11.05 -23.20 -3.47
N PRO A 67 10.23 -22.90 -4.50
CA PRO A 67 9.41 -21.69 -4.53
C PRO A 67 8.48 -21.57 -3.30
N ARG A 68 7.96 -22.69 -2.82
CA ARG A 68 7.12 -22.75 -1.61
C ARG A 68 7.88 -22.32 -0.37
N GLU A 69 9.06 -22.90 -0.14
CA GLU A 69 9.89 -22.54 1.03
C GLU A 69 10.29 -21.07 1.02
N LEU A 70 10.67 -20.53 -0.17
CA LEU A 70 10.98 -19.12 -0.32
C LEU A 70 9.77 -18.25 0.05
N ALA A 71 8.60 -18.59 -0.48
CA ALA A 71 7.36 -17.85 -0.24
C ALA A 71 6.95 -17.91 1.24
N ASP A 72 7.04 -19.06 1.89
CA ASP A 72 6.69 -19.24 3.31
C ASP A 72 7.54 -18.36 4.22
N VAL A 73 8.86 -18.32 3.99
CA VAL A 73 9.77 -17.45 4.75
C VAL A 73 9.46 -15.98 4.53
N ASN A 74 9.31 -15.55 3.27
CA ASN A 74 9.10 -14.14 2.96
C ASN A 74 7.70 -13.65 3.31
N ASN A 75 6.67 -14.49 3.22
CA ASN A 75 5.34 -14.16 3.70
C ASN A 75 5.38 -13.76 5.18
N ARG A 76 6.00 -14.58 6.04
CA ARG A 76 6.14 -14.29 7.48
C ARG A 76 6.87 -12.98 7.73
N VAL A 77 7.99 -12.77 7.03
CA VAL A 77 8.78 -11.52 7.12
C VAL A 77 7.92 -10.30 6.76
N ILE A 78 7.17 -10.38 5.67
CA ILE A 78 6.32 -9.28 5.20
C ILE A 78 5.19 -9.02 6.20
N VAL A 79 4.52 -10.05 6.69
CA VAL A 79 3.45 -9.93 7.69
C VAL A 79 3.95 -9.25 8.97
N GLU A 80 5.11 -9.67 9.49
CA GLU A 80 5.73 -9.06 10.67
C GLU A 80 6.03 -7.57 10.45
N ASP A 81 6.64 -7.22 9.31
CA ASP A 81 7.00 -5.84 8.97
C ASP A 81 5.76 -4.93 8.86
N LEU A 82 4.69 -5.41 8.22
CA LEU A 82 3.47 -4.63 8.02
C LEU A 82 2.69 -4.44 9.34
N VAL A 83 2.66 -5.45 10.21
CA VAL A 83 2.05 -5.32 11.57
C VAL A 83 2.86 -4.37 12.43
N ALA A 84 4.19 -4.46 12.40
CA ALA A 84 5.06 -3.55 13.14
C ALA A 84 4.91 -2.09 12.67
N LEU A 85 4.65 -1.87 11.38
CA LEU A 85 4.33 -0.55 10.82
C LEU A 85 2.89 -0.10 11.15
N GLY A 86 2.04 -1.00 11.62
CA GLY A 86 0.67 -0.70 12.05
C GLY A 86 -0.36 -0.67 10.93
N LEU A 87 -0.19 -1.43 9.84
CA LEU A 87 -1.16 -1.45 8.73
C LEU A 87 -2.40 -2.29 9.08
N SER A 88 -3.57 -1.67 9.09
CA SER A 88 -4.82 -2.19 9.65
C SER A 88 -5.65 -3.02 8.64
N TYR A 89 -5.04 -4.07 8.06
CA TYR A 89 -5.78 -4.99 7.18
C TYR A 89 -6.85 -5.78 7.94
N ASP A 90 -8.04 -5.90 7.35
CA ASP A 90 -9.07 -6.86 7.79
C ASP A 90 -8.64 -8.29 7.49
N LEU A 91 -7.96 -8.48 6.34
CA LEU A 91 -7.21 -9.69 6.02
C LEU A 91 -6.04 -9.38 5.09
N PHE A 92 -4.84 -9.73 5.52
CA PHE A 92 -3.68 -9.88 4.66
C PHE A 92 -3.32 -11.37 4.61
N THR A 93 -3.48 -12.01 3.46
CA THR A 93 -3.32 -13.44 3.26
C THR A 93 -2.23 -13.77 2.24
N ARG A 94 -2.40 -14.81 1.42
CA ARG A 94 -1.42 -15.26 0.42
C ARG A 94 -2.10 -15.93 -0.78
N THR A 95 -1.45 -15.90 -1.95
CA THR A 95 -2.01 -16.49 -3.18
C THR A 95 -1.87 -18.03 -3.26
N THR A 96 -1.04 -18.65 -2.44
CA THR A 96 -0.86 -20.12 -2.44
C THR A 96 -1.86 -20.90 -1.58
N THR A 97 -3.05 -20.36 -1.34
CA THR A 97 -4.14 -21.04 -0.62
C THR A 97 -5.08 -21.76 -1.60
N VAL A 98 -5.71 -22.84 -1.12
CA VAL A 98 -6.73 -23.57 -1.91
C VAL A 98 -7.93 -22.67 -2.21
N ASN A 99 -8.32 -21.79 -1.26
CA ASN A 99 -9.35 -20.79 -1.48
C ASN A 99 -9.01 -19.89 -2.69
N HIS A 100 -7.80 -19.36 -2.74
CA HIS A 100 -7.38 -18.51 -3.86
C HIS A 100 -7.38 -19.28 -5.19
N TYR A 101 -6.84 -20.50 -5.23
CA TYR A 101 -6.84 -21.35 -6.42
C TYR A 101 -8.25 -21.58 -6.94
N THR A 102 -9.19 -21.88 -6.05
CA THR A 102 -10.62 -22.13 -6.40
C THR A 102 -11.25 -20.90 -7.05
N VAL A 103 -11.02 -19.71 -6.46
CA VAL A 103 -11.58 -18.46 -6.97
C VAL A 103 -11.00 -18.10 -8.35
N VAL A 104 -9.68 -18.20 -8.50
CA VAL A 104 -8.99 -17.89 -9.76
C VAL A 104 -9.41 -18.85 -10.89
N GLN A 105 -9.50 -20.15 -10.60
CA GLN A 105 -9.90 -21.15 -11.57
C GLN A 105 -11.37 -20.99 -12.01
N GLU A 106 -12.26 -20.59 -11.09
CA GLU A 106 -13.65 -20.26 -11.44
C GLU A 106 -13.73 -19.01 -12.33
N MET A 107 -12.98 -17.96 -11.98
CA MET A 107 -12.91 -16.74 -12.79
C MET A 107 -12.41 -17.07 -14.21
N PHE A 108 -11.29 -17.80 -14.32
CA PHE A 108 -10.76 -18.21 -15.61
C PHE A 108 -11.76 -19.04 -16.44
N SER A 109 -12.36 -20.05 -15.81
CA SER A 109 -13.33 -20.95 -16.47
C SER A 109 -14.54 -20.20 -17.00
N THR A 110 -15.03 -19.21 -16.24
CA THR A 110 -16.17 -18.39 -16.66
C THR A 110 -15.81 -17.42 -17.79
N VAL A 111 -14.66 -16.73 -17.70
CA VAL A 111 -14.16 -15.86 -18.79
C VAL A 111 -13.93 -16.66 -20.07
N HIS A 112 -13.41 -17.90 -19.94
CA HIS A 112 -13.24 -18.82 -21.07
C HIS A 112 -14.60 -19.25 -21.65
N ARG A 113 -15.56 -19.67 -20.81
CA ARG A 113 -16.91 -20.05 -21.23
C ARG A 113 -17.64 -18.92 -21.96
N ASN A 114 -17.42 -17.68 -21.57
CA ASN A 114 -17.95 -16.47 -22.21
C ASN A 114 -17.19 -16.12 -23.51
N GLY A 115 -16.13 -16.87 -23.86
CA GLY A 115 -15.39 -16.73 -25.11
C GLY A 115 -14.30 -15.64 -25.10
N TYR A 116 -14.00 -15.02 -23.95
CA TYR A 116 -12.96 -13.97 -23.85
C TYR A 116 -11.56 -14.53 -23.58
N MET A 117 -11.41 -15.82 -23.28
CA MET A 117 -10.11 -16.52 -23.31
C MET A 117 -9.99 -17.28 -24.62
N VAL A 118 -9.02 -16.89 -25.46
CA VAL A 118 -8.81 -17.43 -26.78
C VAL A 118 -7.46 -18.14 -26.83
N GLU A 119 -7.47 -19.41 -27.24
CA GLU A 119 -6.26 -20.20 -27.44
C GLU A 119 -5.53 -19.75 -28.70
N ARG A 120 -4.21 -19.56 -28.60
CA ARG A 120 -3.34 -19.23 -29.73
C ARG A 120 -2.00 -19.92 -29.60
N THR A 121 -1.43 -20.27 -30.76
CA THR A 121 -0.03 -20.72 -30.85
C THR A 121 0.90 -19.51 -30.87
N THR A 122 1.94 -19.56 -30.08
CA THR A 122 3.00 -18.55 -29.97
C THR A 122 4.36 -19.24 -29.88
N LYS A 123 5.43 -18.47 -29.66
CA LYS A 123 6.78 -19.00 -29.49
C LYS A 123 7.22 -18.86 -28.03
N GLY A 124 7.50 -19.96 -27.38
CA GLY A 124 8.13 -20.01 -26.06
C GLY A 124 9.64 -20.23 -26.17
N ALA A 125 10.40 -19.72 -25.23
CA ALA A 125 11.85 -19.90 -25.19
C ALA A 125 12.23 -21.13 -24.34
N VAL A 126 13.21 -21.90 -24.82
CA VAL A 126 13.73 -23.11 -24.16
C VAL A 126 15.25 -23.04 -24.15
N SER A 127 15.87 -23.47 -23.06
CA SER A 127 17.32 -23.65 -22.96
C SER A 127 17.75 -24.84 -23.80
N PRO A 128 18.64 -24.69 -24.80
CA PRO A 128 19.09 -25.77 -25.64
C PRO A 128 19.80 -26.90 -24.88
N SER A 129 20.57 -26.53 -23.85
CA SER A 129 21.40 -27.48 -23.10
C SER A 129 20.61 -28.28 -22.06
N THR A 130 19.54 -27.69 -21.48
CA THR A 130 18.79 -28.30 -20.36
C THR A 130 17.39 -28.75 -20.74
N GLY A 131 16.84 -28.28 -21.87
CA GLY A 131 15.43 -28.47 -22.24
C GLY A 131 14.43 -27.70 -21.34
N ARG A 132 14.92 -26.91 -20.38
CA ARG A 132 14.07 -26.14 -19.48
C ARG A 132 13.43 -24.96 -20.21
N THR A 133 12.13 -24.72 -19.95
CA THR A 133 11.46 -23.51 -20.40
C THR A 133 12.05 -22.29 -19.73
N LEU A 134 12.19 -21.20 -20.47
CA LEU A 134 12.77 -19.94 -20.05
C LEU A 134 11.70 -18.84 -20.15
N PRO A 135 10.80 -18.72 -19.16
CA PRO A 135 9.79 -17.68 -19.20
C PRO A 135 10.42 -16.30 -18.96
N ASP A 136 9.84 -15.31 -19.58
CA ASP A 136 10.03 -13.87 -19.49
C ASP A 136 11.34 -13.38 -18.82
N ARG A 137 11.41 -13.40 -17.48
CA ARG A 137 12.55 -12.85 -16.71
C ARG A 137 13.80 -13.73 -16.66
N TYR A 138 13.71 -14.93 -17.18
CA TYR A 138 14.89 -15.77 -17.41
C TYR A 138 15.65 -15.40 -18.71
N ILE A 139 15.06 -14.50 -19.52
CA ILE A 139 15.67 -14.02 -20.75
C ILE A 139 15.97 -12.54 -20.61
N GLU A 140 17.12 -12.15 -21.11
CA GLU A 140 17.50 -10.76 -21.26
C GLU A 140 18.10 -10.53 -22.63
N GLY A 141 18.08 -9.28 -23.09
CA GLY A 141 18.63 -8.89 -24.36
C GLY A 141 18.55 -7.39 -24.57
N THR A 142 18.82 -6.93 -25.79
CA THR A 142 18.73 -5.52 -26.11
C THR A 142 17.28 -5.14 -26.43
N CYS A 143 16.77 -4.10 -25.77
CA CYS A 143 15.44 -3.56 -26.01
C CYS A 143 15.34 -3.03 -27.45
N PRO A 144 14.35 -3.46 -28.26
CA PRO A 144 14.18 -2.96 -29.62
C PRO A 144 13.69 -1.49 -29.66
N ILE A 145 13.18 -0.97 -28.54
CA ILE A 145 12.56 0.37 -28.47
C ILE A 145 13.59 1.43 -28.04
N CYS A 146 14.33 1.18 -26.93
CA CYS A 146 15.26 2.18 -26.39
C CYS A 146 16.74 1.79 -26.49
N GLY A 147 17.07 0.58 -26.92
CA GLY A 147 18.45 0.11 -27.06
C GLY A 147 19.14 -0.31 -25.76
N ALA A 148 18.46 -0.34 -24.63
CA ALA A 148 19.00 -0.82 -23.36
C ALA A 148 19.42 -2.29 -23.49
N SER A 149 20.64 -2.65 -23.06
CA SER A 149 21.25 -3.96 -23.30
C SER A 149 20.83 -5.07 -22.32
N ASP A 150 20.06 -4.72 -21.30
CA ASP A 150 19.65 -5.55 -20.17
C ASP A 150 18.12 -5.64 -20.00
N ALA A 151 17.37 -5.39 -21.09
CA ALA A 151 15.93 -5.51 -21.08
C ALA A 151 15.50 -6.96 -20.81
N ARG A 152 14.45 -7.14 -20.01
CA ARG A 152 13.85 -8.44 -19.70
C ARG A 152 12.86 -8.86 -20.78
N GLY A 153 12.55 -10.14 -20.84
CA GLY A 153 11.61 -10.66 -21.81
C GLY A 153 10.16 -10.21 -21.62
N ASP A 154 9.80 -9.69 -20.46
CA ASP A 154 8.45 -9.17 -20.16
C ASP A 154 8.36 -7.64 -20.20
N GLN A 155 9.48 -6.95 -19.87
CA GLN A 155 9.49 -5.49 -19.77
C GLN A 155 10.91 -4.95 -19.82
N CYS A 156 11.08 -3.77 -20.39
CA CYS A 156 12.33 -3.03 -20.31
C CYS A 156 12.34 -2.13 -19.06
N ASP A 157 13.25 -2.39 -18.12
CA ASP A 157 13.39 -1.61 -16.89
C ASP A 157 13.80 -0.14 -17.15
N THR A 158 14.38 0.15 -18.32
CA THR A 158 14.84 1.50 -18.70
C THR A 158 13.71 2.36 -19.25
N CYS A 159 12.92 1.85 -20.21
CA CYS A 159 11.86 2.63 -20.86
C CYS A 159 10.44 2.27 -20.41
N GLY A 160 10.29 1.24 -19.56
CA GLY A 160 9.01 0.81 -19.03
C GLY A 160 8.09 0.09 -20.03
N ASN A 161 8.51 -0.06 -21.30
CA ASN A 161 7.70 -0.74 -22.31
C ASN A 161 7.64 -2.24 -22.06
N GLN A 162 6.46 -2.80 -22.26
CA GLN A 162 6.26 -4.25 -22.24
C GLN A 162 6.86 -4.88 -23.49
N LEU A 163 7.47 -6.04 -23.32
CA LEU A 163 8.17 -6.80 -24.36
C LEU A 163 7.68 -8.25 -24.36
N ASP A 164 7.93 -8.93 -25.44
CA ASP A 164 7.90 -10.39 -25.53
C ASP A 164 9.35 -10.89 -25.66
N PRO A 165 9.72 -12.07 -25.14
CA PRO A 165 11.07 -12.63 -25.33
C PRO A 165 11.54 -12.70 -26.78
N THR A 166 10.61 -12.84 -27.72
CA THR A 166 10.88 -12.86 -29.16
C THR A 166 11.21 -11.48 -29.75
N ASP A 167 10.88 -10.40 -29.05
CA ASP A 167 11.15 -9.03 -29.50
C ASP A 167 12.58 -8.58 -29.17
N LEU A 168 13.23 -9.23 -28.21
CA LEU A 168 14.57 -8.88 -27.77
C LEU A 168 15.61 -9.09 -28.87
N ILE A 169 16.51 -8.13 -29.03
CA ILE A 169 17.67 -8.25 -29.90
C ILE A 169 18.76 -8.98 -29.12
N ASN A 170 19.34 -10.06 -29.73
CA ASN A 170 20.34 -10.91 -29.11
C ASN A 170 19.89 -11.47 -27.74
N PRO A 171 18.76 -12.20 -27.68
CA PRO A 171 18.27 -12.77 -26.45
C PRO A 171 19.24 -13.81 -25.89
N ARG A 172 19.41 -13.81 -24.56
CA ARG A 172 20.23 -14.79 -23.85
C ARG A 172 19.57 -15.24 -22.55
N SER A 173 19.79 -16.48 -22.19
CA SER A 173 19.37 -17.04 -20.91
C SER A 173 20.18 -16.42 -19.77
N ARG A 174 19.52 -15.96 -18.73
CA ARG A 174 20.16 -15.46 -17.50
C ARG A 174 20.73 -16.58 -16.63
N ILE A 175 20.35 -17.83 -16.87
CA ILE A 175 20.82 -18.98 -16.10
C ILE A 175 22.24 -19.34 -16.51
N ASN A 176 22.49 -19.41 -17.82
CA ASN A 176 23.73 -19.95 -18.38
C ASN A 176 24.31 -19.14 -19.55
N GLY A 177 23.70 -18.00 -19.90
CA GLY A 177 24.17 -17.11 -20.97
C GLY A 177 23.94 -17.59 -22.39
N GLU A 178 23.38 -18.80 -22.60
CA GLU A 178 23.17 -19.36 -23.95
C GLU A 178 22.00 -18.65 -24.68
N THR A 179 22.05 -18.68 -26.01
CA THR A 179 20.95 -18.20 -26.86
C THR A 179 19.79 -19.19 -26.79
N PRO A 180 18.57 -18.77 -26.37
CA PRO A 180 17.42 -19.65 -26.25
C PRO A 180 16.96 -20.12 -27.65
N LEU A 181 16.38 -21.33 -27.69
CA LEU A 181 15.59 -21.78 -28.81
C LEU A 181 14.14 -21.37 -28.63
N PHE A 182 13.52 -20.86 -29.69
CA PHE A 182 12.10 -20.54 -29.69
C PHE A 182 11.31 -21.67 -30.32
N VAL A 183 10.43 -22.31 -29.54
CA VAL A 183 9.58 -23.42 -29.95
C VAL A 183 8.11 -23.01 -29.95
N GLU A 184 7.30 -23.65 -30.79
CA GLU A 184 5.86 -23.42 -30.75
C GLU A 184 5.27 -23.94 -29.45
N THR A 185 4.41 -23.11 -28.83
CA THR A 185 3.66 -23.43 -27.64
C THR A 185 2.28 -22.80 -27.69
N GLN A 186 1.30 -23.41 -27.01
CA GLN A 186 -0.07 -22.90 -26.94
C GLN A 186 -0.29 -22.16 -25.65
N HIS A 187 -1.00 -21.03 -25.75
CA HIS A 187 -1.39 -20.20 -24.61
C HIS A 187 -2.80 -19.65 -24.77
N PHE A 188 -3.44 -19.38 -23.64
CA PHE A 188 -4.68 -18.60 -23.60
C PHE A 188 -4.37 -17.12 -23.55
N PHE A 189 -5.11 -16.36 -24.34
CA PHE A 189 -5.05 -14.90 -24.42
C PHE A 189 -6.38 -14.31 -24.00
N LEU A 190 -6.36 -13.34 -23.10
CA LEU A 190 -7.53 -12.48 -22.82
C LEU A 190 -7.75 -11.58 -24.03
N ASP A 191 -8.94 -11.70 -24.62
CA ASP A 191 -9.34 -10.95 -25.82
C ASP A 191 -9.78 -9.54 -25.42
N LEU A 192 -8.82 -8.72 -25.03
CA LEU A 192 -9.05 -7.33 -24.61
C LEU A 192 -9.76 -6.50 -25.69
N PRO A 193 -9.48 -6.65 -27.00
CA PRO A 193 -10.24 -5.94 -28.03
C PRO A 193 -11.74 -6.16 -27.97
N ALA A 194 -12.21 -7.39 -27.64
CA ALA A 194 -13.62 -7.69 -27.48
C ALA A 194 -14.27 -7.09 -26.21
N LEU A 195 -13.46 -6.51 -25.34
CA LEU A 195 -13.86 -5.83 -24.11
C LEU A 195 -13.61 -4.30 -24.17
N ALA A 196 -12.98 -3.82 -25.25
CA ALA A 196 -12.52 -2.43 -25.36
C ALA A 196 -13.68 -1.41 -25.25
N GLY A 197 -14.84 -1.70 -25.87
CA GLY A 197 -16.01 -0.83 -25.78
C GLY A 197 -16.49 -0.64 -24.34
N ALA A 198 -16.70 -1.75 -23.62
CA ALA A 198 -17.16 -1.71 -22.23
C ALA A 198 -16.12 -1.10 -21.27
N LEU A 199 -14.80 -1.32 -21.54
CA LEU A 199 -13.72 -0.67 -20.80
C LEU A 199 -13.71 0.85 -21.03
N GLY A 200 -13.91 1.27 -22.27
CA GLY A 200 -13.98 2.70 -22.63
C GLY A 200 -15.15 3.40 -21.94
N GLU A 201 -16.35 2.84 -22.01
CA GLU A 201 -17.54 3.37 -21.33
C GLU A 201 -17.31 3.52 -19.81
N TRP A 202 -16.76 2.49 -19.17
CA TRP A 202 -16.43 2.56 -17.76
C TRP A 202 -15.40 3.65 -17.45
N LEU A 203 -14.33 3.77 -18.26
CA LEU A 203 -13.27 4.74 -18.03
C LEU A 203 -13.76 6.19 -18.23
N ASP A 204 -14.66 6.42 -19.22
CA ASP A 204 -15.31 7.71 -19.44
C ASP A 204 -16.16 8.13 -18.23
N GLU A 205 -16.90 7.18 -17.63
CA GLU A 205 -17.62 7.43 -16.38
C GLU A 205 -16.68 7.82 -15.23
N ARG A 206 -15.51 7.18 -15.13
CA ARG A 206 -14.50 7.50 -14.09
C ARG A 206 -13.86 8.87 -14.32
N GLU A 207 -13.56 9.23 -15.57
CA GLU A 207 -13.10 10.57 -15.91
C GLU A 207 -14.15 11.64 -15.55
N ALA A 208 -15.39 11.40 -15.93
CA ALA A 208 -16.51 12.32 -15.62
C ALA A 208 -16.73 12.52 -14.11
N SER A 209 -16.40 11.52 -13.28
CA SER A 209 -16.48 11.64 -11.81
C SER A 209 -15.49 12.67 -11.24
N GLY A 210 -14.36 12.90 -11.91
CA GLY A 210 -13.32 13.84 -11.51
C GLY A 210 -12.56 13.44 -10.24
N THR A 211 -12.71 12.19 -9.78
CA THR A 211 -12.06 11.72 -8.54
C THR A 211 -10.64 11.20 -8.78
N TRP A 212 -10.41 10.56 -9.92
CA TRP A 212 -9.11 9.97 -10.24
C TRP A 212 -8.03 11.03 -10.46
N ARG A 213 -6.79 10.68 -10.14
CA ARG A 213 -5.62 11.52 -10.48
C ARG A 213 -5.49 11.66 -11.99
N PRO A 214 -5.24 12.89 -12.53
CA PRO A 214 -5.21 13.13 -13.98
C PRO A 214 -4.16 12.31 -14.76
N ASN A 215 -3.02 11.97 -14.11
CA ASN A 215 -2.01 11.12 -14.72
C ASN A 215 -2.50 9.67 -14.88
N VAL A 216 -3.27 9.15 -13.94
CA VAL A 216 -3.84 7.79 -13.99
C VAL A 216 -4.88 7.69 -15.11
N ILE A 217 -5.81 8.64 -15.19
CA ILE A 217 -6.83 8.67 -16.24
C ILE A 217 -6.17 8.74 -17.62
N ARG A 218 -5.25 9.68 -17.84
CA ARG A 218 -4.57 9.82 -19.14
C ARG A 218 -3.78 8.59 -19.54
N PHE A 219 -3.06 7.97 -18.59
CA PHE A 219 -2.36 6.72 -18.84
C PHE A 219 -3.34 5.61 -19.22
N SER A 220 -4.46 5.49 -18.50
CA SER A 220 -5.48 4.46 -18.73
C SER A 220 -6.17 4.63 -20.10
N GLN A 221 -6.44 5.86 -20.55
CA GLN A 221 -6.95 6.15 -21.88
C GLN A 221 -5.94 5.75 -22.97
N ASN A 222 -4.67 6.12 -22.81
CA ASN A 222 -3.63 5.81 -23.78
C ASN A 222 -3.44 4.31 -24.02
N ILE A 223 -3.58 3.48 -22.97
CA ILE A 223 -3.45 2.01 -23.12
C ILE A 223 -4.66 1.38 -23.82
N LEU A 224 -5.80 2.06 -23.93
CA LEU A 224 -6.95 1.59 -24.69
C LEU A 224 -6.79 1.84 -26.20
N ASP A 225 -6.02 2.85 -26.61
CA ASP A 225 -5.84 3.21 -28.03
C ASP A 225 -5.12 2.11 -28.83
N GLU A 226 -4.25 1.34 -28.17
CA GLU A 226 -3.48 0.25 -28.76
C GLU A 226 -3.76 -1.11 -28.08
N ILE A 227 -5.01 -1.36 -27.73
CA ILE A 227 -5.42 -2.57 -26.98
C ILE A 227 -5.18 -3.83 -27.82
N LYS A 228 -4.43 -4.77 -27.26
CA LYS A 228 -4.07 -6.06 -27.89
C LYS A 228 -4.40 -7.22 -26.95
N PRO A 229 -4.68 -8.44 -27.50
CA PRO A 229 -4.85 -9.61 -26.66
C PRO A 229 -3.61 -9.89 -25.81
N ARG A 230 -3.81 -10.28 -24.55
CA ARG A 230 -2.74 -10.53 -23.57
C ARG A 230 -2.71 -11.98 -23.17
N THR A 231 -1.51 -12.56 -23.17
CA THR A 231 -1.28 -13.96 -22.75
C THR A 231 -1.55 -14.12 -21.26
N MET A 232 -2.44 -15.04 -20.90
CA MET A 232 -2.86 -15.32 -19.50
C MET A 232 -2.42 -16.69 -19.01
N THR A 233 -1.53 -17.35 -19.74
CA THR A 233 -0.87 -18.60 -19.31
C THR A 233 0.63 -18.51 -19.56
N ARG A 234 1.42 -19.33 -18.86
CA ARG A 234 2.87 -19.39 -18.98
C ARG A 234 3.36 -20.84 -18.95
N ASP A 235 4.48 -21.08 -19.62
CA ASP A 235 5.22 -22.35 -19.58
C ASP A 235 6.14 -22.38 -18.35
N ILE A 236 5.55 -22.58 -17.17
CA ILE A 236 6.24 -22.70 -15.89
C ILE A 236 5.61 -23.81 -15.04
N ASP A 237 6.36 -24.32 -14.09
CA ASP A 237 5.94 -25.40 -13.18
C ASP A 237 5.40 -24.91 -11.82
N TRP A 238 5.48 -23.58 -11.55
CA TRP A 238 5.03 -22.95 -10.31
C TRP A 238 3.93 -21.92 -10.57
N GLY A 239 2.75 -22.14 -10.00
CA GLY A 239 1.56 -21.29 -10.16
C GLY A 239 0.27 -22.11 -10.20
N ILE A 240 -0.84 -21.47 -10.49
CA ILE A 240 -2.16 -22.09 -10.54
C ILE A 240 -2.33 -22.88 -11.84
N PRO A 241 -2.69 -24.17 -11.78
CA PRO A 241 -2.97 -24.97 -12.98
C PRO A 241 -4.16 -24.41 -13.79
N VAL A 242 -4.07 -24.47 -15.11
CA VAL A 242 -5.19 -24.10 -16.01
C VAL A 242 -6.34 -25.10 -15.83
N PRO A 243 -7.57 -24.66 -15.48
CA PRO A 243 -8.66 -25.55 -15.05
C PRO A 243 -9.45 -26.23 -16.20
N LEU A 244 -8.82 -26.41 -17.36
CA LEU A 244 -9.47 -26.98 -18.54
C LEU A 244 -8.95 -28.38 -18.85
N ASP A 245 -9.82 -29.20 -19.45
CA ASP A 245 -9.43 -30.53 -19.91
C ASP A 245 -8.31 -30.45 -20.97
N GLY A 246 -7.29 -31.32 -20.85
CA GLY A 246 -6.09 -31.28 -21.67
C GLY A 246 -5.03 -30.28 -21.23
N TRP A 247 -5.34 -29.39 -20.25
CA TRP A 247 -4.42 -28.40 -19.68
C TRP A 247 -4.16 -28.61 -18.19
N ARG A 248 -5.16 -29.14 -17.49
CA ARG A 248 -5.14 -29.30 -16.01
C ARG A 248 -3.95 -30.14 -15.53
N ASP A 249 -3.66 -31.20 -16.26
CA ASP A 249 -2.63 -32.18 -15.89
C ASP A 249 -1.26 -31.87 -16.53
N GLU A 250 -1.17 -30.79 -17.31
CA GLU A 250 0.11 -30.35 -17.89
C GLU A 250 0.99 -29.71 -16.81
N PRO A 251 2.14 -30.32 -16.49
CA PRO A 251 2.94 -29.89 -15.34
C PRO A 251 3.58 -28.52 -15.52
N THR A 252 3.71 -28.06 -16.76
CA THR A 252 4.36 -26.79 -17.12
C THR A 252 3.40 -25.72 -17.63
N LYS A 253 2.08 -25.94 -17.53
CA LYS A 253 1.09 -24.94 -17.94
C LYS A 253 0.42 -24.33 -16.72
N ARG A 254 0.70 -23.04 -16.47
CA ARG A 254 0.16 -22.28 -15.33
C ARG A 254 -0.50 -20.99 -15.77
N LEU A 255 -1.45 -20.54 -14.98
CA LEU A 255 -2.02 -19.19 -15.13
C LEU A 255 -0.93 -18.14 -14.90
N TYR A 256 -1.01 -17.05 -15.64
CA TYR A 256 -0.09 -15.93 -15.52
C TYR A 256 -0.31 -15.20 -14.19
N VAL A 257 0.76 -14.87 -13.50
CA VAL A 257 0.73 -14.26 -12.17
C VAL A 257 -0.13 -12.98 -12.09
N TRP A 258 -0.15 -12.16 -13.14
CA TRP A 258 -0.96 -10.96 -13.15
C TRP A 258 -2.45 -11.20 -13.45
N PHE A 259 -2.83 -12.37 -13.97
CA PHE A 259 -4.22 -12.82 -13.98
C PHE A 259 -4.64 -13.25 -12.59
N ASP A 260 -3.82 -14.00 -11.88
CA ASP A 260 -4.19 -14.51 -10.56
C ASP A 260 -4.08 -13.45 -9.46
N ALA A 261 -3.04 -12.60 -9.47
CA ALA A 261 -2.78 -11.63 -8.41
C ALA A 261 -3.92 -10.61 -8.23
N VAL A 262 -4.50 -10.11 -9.33
CA VAL A 262 -5.61 -9.13 -9.23
C VAL A 262 -6.92 -9.77 -8.75
N ILE A 263 -7.13 -11.07 -9.01
CA ILE A 263 -8.24 -11.84 -8.45
C ILE A 263 -8.07 -12.05 -6.94
N GLY A 264 -6.86 -11.89 -6.45
CA GLY A 264 -6.51 -11.98 -5.02
C GLY A 264 -7.39 -11.10 -4.12
N TYR A 265 -7.80 -9.93 -4.57
CA TYR A 265 -8.69 -9.05 -3.81
C TYR A 265 -10.04 -9.70 -3.52
N LEU A 266 -10.62 -10.37 -4.53
CA LEU A 266 -11.87 -11.12 -4.39
C LEU A 266 -11.67 -12.33 -3.49
N SER A 267 -10.62 -13.13 -3.73
CA SER A 267 -10.36 -14.34 -2.95
C SER A 267 -10.08 -14.04 -1.48
N ALA A 268 -9.33 -12.95 -1.18
CA ALA A 268 -9.10 -12.50 0.19
C ALA A 268 -10.40 -12.04 0.87
N SER A 269 -11.29 -11.36 0.13
CA SER A 269 -12.59 -10.95 0.66
C SER A 269 -13.49 -12.16 0.99
N ILE A 270 -13.47 -13.18 0.13
CA ILE A 270 -14.18 -14.46 0.36
C ILE A 270 -13.56 -15.18 1.57
N GLU A 271 -12.24 -15.28 1.65
CA GLU A 271 -11.54 -15.90 2.78
C GLU A 271 -11.87 -15.20 4.10
N TRP A 272 -11.80 -13.86 4.11
CA TRP A 272 -12.18 -13.05 5.28
C TRP A 272 -13.61 -13.36 5.77
N ALA A 273 -14.58 -13.40 4.86
CA ALA A 273 -15.97 -13.68 5.21
C ALA A 273 -16.15 -15.11 5.75
N ARG A 274 -15.49 -16.10 5.14
CA ARG A 274 -15.51 -17.51 5.58
C ARG A 274 -14.89 -17.68 6.97
N ARG A 275 -13.76 -17.03 7.26
CA ARG A 275 -13.10 -17.07 8.57
C ARG A 275 -13.93 -16.44 9.68
N ARG A 276 -14.79 -15.50 9.34
CA ARG A 276 -15.75 -14.90 10.29
C ARG A 276 -17.03 -15.71 10.48
N GLY A 277 -17.20 -16.82 9.76
CA GLY A 277 -18.42 -17.61 9.78
C GLY A 277 -19.60 -17.00 9.02
N GLU A 278 -19.34 -16.02 8.16
CA GLU A 278 -20.31 -15.28 7.36
C GLU A 278 -19.98 -15.40 5.85
N PRO A 279 -20.01 -16.62 5.26
CA PRO A 279 -19.36 -16.95 3.98
C PRO A 279 -19.86 -16.13 2.78
N GLU A 280 -21.06 -15.52 2.85
CA GLU A 280 -21.63 -14.69 1.76
C GLU A 280 -21.46 -13.18 2.01
N ARG A 281 -20.92 -12.76 3.16
CA ARG A 281 -20.85 -11.35 3.54
C ARG A 281 -20.00 -10.50 2.63
N TRP A 282 -18.95 -11.06 2.01
CA TRP A 282 -18.10 -10.38 1.03
C TRP A 282 -18.89 -9.74 -0.12
N ARG A 283 -20.10 -10.28 -0.44
CA ARG A 283 -20.97 -9.76 -1.51
C ARG A 283 -21.44 -8.33 -1.26
N GLU A 284 -21.49 -7.89 -0.01
CA GLU A 284 -21.89 -6.52 0.34
C GLU A 284 -20.92 -5.46 -0.23
N TRP A 285 -19.67 -5.84 -0.49
CA TRP A 285 -18.66 -4.98 -1.12
C TRP A 285 -18.52 -5.22 -2.62
N TRP A 286 -18.82 -6.44 -3.08
CA TRP A 286 -18.52 -6.84 -4.45
C TRP A 286 -19.74 -6.86 -5.38
N ASN A 287 -20.95 -7.10 -4.86
CA ASN A 287 -22.17 -7.19 -5.68
C ASN A 287 -23.13 -6.03 -5.46
N ASP A 288 -22.96 -5.21 -4.41
CA ASP A 288 -23.76 -4.01 -4.20
C ASP A 288 -23.18 -2.86 -5.03
N PRO A 289 -23.91 -2.31 -6.01
CA PRO A 289 -23.41 -1.22 -6.87
C PRO A 289 -23.21 0.10 -6.11
N SER A 290 -23.71 0.23 -4.87
CA SER A 290 -23.46 1.39 -4.01
C SER A 290 -22.15 1.31 -3.23
N ALA A 291 -21.51 0.14 -3.21
CA ALA A 291 -20.22 -0.04 -2.57
C ALA A 291 -19.10 0.68 -3.37
N LEU A 292 -18.16 1.27 -2.64
CA LEU A 292 -17.03 1.99 -3.21
C LEU A 292 -15.79 1.10 -3.15
N THR A 293 -15.08 0.99 -4.27
CA THR A 293 -13.92 0.10 -4.39
C THR A 293 -12.69 0.88 -4.79
N TYR A 294 -11.72 0.98 -3.88
CA TYR A 294 -10.46 1.71 -4.04
C TYR A 294 -9.29 0.74 -4.15
N TYR A 295 -8.46 0.94 -5.16
CA TYR A 295 -7.29 0.09 -5.43
C TYR A 295 -6.01 0.88 -5.28
N PHE A 296 -5.18 0.54 -4.28
CA PHE A 296 -3.95 1.25 -3.94
C PHE A 296 -2.73 0.52 -4.48
N MET A 297 -1.87 1.23 -5.22
CA MET A 297 -0.70 0.64 -5.87
C MET A 297 0.39 1.64 -6.21
N GLY A 298 1.55 1.14 -6.64
CA GLY A 298 2.55 1.93 -7.36
C GLY A 298 2.19 2.07 -8.83
N LYS A 299 2.69 3.10 -9.51
CA LYS A 299 2.37 3.45 -10.91
C LYS A 299 2.61 2.33 -11.93
N ASP A 300 3.53 1.41 -11.64
CA ASP A 300 3.81 0.27 -12.50
C ASP A 300 2.61 -0.69 -12.66
N ASN A 301 1.68 -0.62 -11.70
CA ASN A 301 0.54 -1.53 -11.64
C ASN A 301 -0.75 -0.91 -12.20
N ILE A 302 -0.72 0.31 -12.74
CA ILE A 302 -1.91 0.96 -13.30
C ILE A 302 -2.52 0.11 -14.41
N THR A 303 -1.71 -0.42 -15.33
CA THR A 303 -2.19 -1.29 -16.42
C THR A 303 -3.00 -2.48 -15.91
N PHE A 304 -2.54 -3.11 -14.83
CA PHE A 304 -3.23 -4.28 -14.27
C PHE A 304 -4.55 -3.93 -13.59
N HIS A 305 -4.71 -2.71 -13.09
CA HIS A 305 -5.90 -2.29 -12.34
C HIS A 305 -6.86 -1.39 -13.13
N ALA A 306 -6.38 -0.75 -14.21
CA ALA A 306 -7.20 0.07 -15.09
C ALA A 306 -7.52 -0.59 -16.44
N GLN A 307 -6.92 -1.75 -16.77
CA GLN A 307 -7.18 -2.49 -17.99
C GLN A 307 -7.45 -3.96 -17.72
N ILE A 308 -6.49 -4.71 -17.16
CA ILE A 308 -6.58 -6.18 -17.01
C ILE A 308 -7.70 -6.56 -16.04
N TRP A 309 -7.66 -6.07 -14.82
CA TRP A 309 -8.67 -6.39 -13.81
C TRP A 309 -10.09 -5.98 -14.20
N PRO A 310 -10.36 -4.75 -14.68
CA PRO A 310 -11.69 -4.42 -15.19
C PRO A 310 -12.12 -5.29 -16.38
N ALA A 311 -11.18 -5.67 -17.26
CA ALA A 311 -11.47 -6.57 -18.37
C ALA A 311 -11.85 -8.00 -17.89
N GLU A 312 -11.16 -8.51 -16.87
CA GLU A 312 -11.51 -9.80 -16.24
C GLU A 312 -12.91 -9.76 -15.62
N LEU A 313 -13.23 -8.68 -14.90
CA LEU A 313 -14.55 -8.47 -14.30
C LEU A 313 -15.66 -8.37 -15.36
N LEU A 314 -15.42 -7.62 -16.43
CA LEU A 314 -16.35 -7.46 -17.55
C LEU A 314 -16.52 -8.79 -18.32
N GLY A 315 -15.43 -9.47 -18.63
CA GLY A 315 -15.44 -10.77 -19.27
C GLY A 315 -16.13 -11.84 -18.43
N TYR A 316 -15.93 -11.82 -17.10
CA TYR A 316 -16.61 -12.68 -16.14
C TYR A 316 -18.12 -12.41 -16.10
N ALA A 317 -18.53 -11.17 -16.20
CA ALA A 317 -19.93 -10.76 -16.23
C ALA A 317 -20.59 -10.91 -17.62
N GLY A 318 -19.82 -11.26 -18.67
CA GLY A 318 -20.32 -11.34 -20.06
C GLY A 318 -20.73 -9.97 -20.64
N LYS A 319 -20.04 -8.89 -20.26
CA LYS A 319 -20.37 -7.50 -20.64
C LYS A 319 -19.60 -6.94 -21.84
N GLY A 320 -18.80 -7.76 -22.53
CA GLY A 320 -18.15 -7.34 -23.78
C GLY A 320 -18.93 -7.76 -25.03
N ASP A 321 -18.35 -7.59 -26.20
CA ASP A 321 -18.96 -7.82 -27.52
C ASP A 321 -19.46 -9.27 -27.74
N LYS A 322 -18.88 -10.24 -27.01
CA LYS A 322 -19.25 -11.66 -27.12
C LYS A 322 -20.44 -12.05 -26.24
N GLY A 323 -20.85 -11.17 -25.32
CA GLY A 323 -21.90 -11.46 -24.36
C GLY A 323 -21.49 -12.54 -23.34
N GLY A 324 -22.45 -13.25 -22.78
CA GLY A 324 -22.25 -14.31 -21.81
C GLY A 324 -23.08 -14.13 -20.54
N ALA A 325 -22.72 -14.90 -19.51
CA ALA A 325 -23.36 -14.83 -18.20
C ALA A 325 -22.31 -14.83 -17.09
N SER A 326 -22.58 -14.13 -16.00
CA SER A 326 -21.73 -14.16 -14.81
C SER A 326 -21.68 -15.56 -14.19
N GLY A 327 -20.53 -15.88 -13.59
CA GLY A 327 -20.33 -17.12 -12.85
C GLY A 327 -20.96 -17.06 -11.45
N GLN A 328 -20.56 -18.00 -10.59
CA GLN A 328 -21.14 -18.17 -9.24
C GLN A 328 -20.97 -16.95 -8.31
N TYR A 329 -20.00 -16.08 -8.58
CA TYR A 329 -19.78 -14.87 -7.78
C TYR A 329 -20.69 -13.70 -8.18
N GLY A 330 -21.51 -13.85 -9.24
CA GLY A 330 -22.42 -12.82 -9.71
C GLY A 330 -21.70 -11.70 -10.48
N VAL A 331 -22.38 -10.58 -10.66
CA VAL A 331 -21.78 -9.38 -11.26
C VAL A 331 -20.97 -8.67 -10.19
N LEU A 332 -19.69 -8.51 -10.45
CA LEU A 332 -18.73 -7.89 -9.53
C LEU A 332 -18.53 -6.41 -9.87
N ASN A 333 -18.38 -5.57 -8.83
CA ASN A 333 -18.17 -4.13 -9.00
C ASN A 333 -16.82 -3.83 -9.68
N LEU A 334 -16.84 -2.94 -10.66
CA LEU A 334 -15.65 -2.36 -11.26
C LEU A 334 -14.98 -1.37 -10.29
N PRO A 335 -13.68 -1.07 -10.45
CA PRO A 335 -12.99 -0.12 -9.61
C PRO A 335 -13.67 1.26 -9.61
N THR A 336 -13.98 1.78 -8.41
CA THR A 336 -14.42 3.17 -8.24
C THR A 336 -13.26 4.11 -8.47
N GLU A 337 -12.08 3.78 -7.91
CA GLU A 337 -10.87 4.57 -8.09
C GLU A 337 -9.61 3.71 -8.04
N VAL A 338 -8.69 4.00 -8.96
CA VAL A 338 -7.31 3.48 -8.96
C VAL A 338 -6.40 4.56 -8.37
N VAL A 339 -5.96 4.32 -7.14
CA VAL A 339 -5.12 5.24 -6.36
C VAL A 339 -3.67 4.86 -6.53
N SER A 340 -3.02 5.41 -7.54
CA SER A 340 -1.63 5.11 -7.85
C SER A 340 -0.69 6.12 -7.21
N SER A 341 0.38 5.64 -6.59
CA SER A 341 1.51 6.45 -6.12
C SER A 341 2.67 6.41 -7.11
N GLU A 342 3.44 7.48 -7.15
CA GLU A 342 4.67 7.59 -7.92
C GLU A 342 5.84 6.86 -7.22
N TYR A 343 7.08 6.98 -7.71
CA TYR A 343 8.22 6.31 -7.10
C TYR A 343 8.79 7.09 -5.91
N LEU A 344 9.13 6.36 -4.86
CA LEU A 344 10.06 6.85 -3.86
C LEU A 344 11.48 6.46 -4.30
N THR A 345 12.37 7.43 -4.42
CA THR A 345 13.82 7.21 -4.59
C THR A 345 14.52 7.32 -3.24
N MET A 346 15.79 7.05 -3.20
CA MET A 346 16.61 7.10 -2.01
C MET A 346 17.94 7.76 -2.27
N GLU A 347 18.23 8.87 -1.58
CA GLU A 347 19.47 9.66 -1.78
C GLU A 347 19.74 9.90 -3.28
N GLY A 348 18.68 10.28 -4.02
CA GLY A 348 18.72 10.53 -5.46
C GLY A 348 18.83 9.27 -6.34
N ARG A 349 18.70 8.06 -5.79
CA ARG A 349 18.85 6.79 -6.51
C ARG A 349 17.55 5.98 -6.46
N LYS A 350 17.24 5.24 -7.53
CA LYS A 350 16.14 4.27 -7.50
C LYS A 350 16.48 3.11 -6.57
N PHE A 351 15.49 2.61 -5.83
CA PHE A 351 15.65 1.36 -5.07
C PHE A 351 16.02 0.22 -6.01
N SER A 352 17.11 -0.47 -5.70
CA SER A 352 17.60 -1.59 -6.50
C SER A 352 18.25 -2.62 -5.60
N SER A 353 17.61 -3.78 -5.48
CA SER A 353 18.14 -4.92 -4.74
C SER A 353 19.48 -5.42 -5.32
N SER A 354 19.66 -5.30 -6.65
CA SER A 354 20.89 -5.73 -7.33
C SER A 354 22.07 -4.77 -7.15
N LYS A 355 21.82 -3.52 -6.72
CA LYS A 355 22.83 -2.48 -6.51
C LYS A 355 23.04 -2.13 -5.04
N ALA A 356 22.52 -2.93 -4.10
CA ALA A 356 22.59 -2.75 -2.64
C ALA A 356 22.06 -1.38 -2.12
N VAL A 357 21.24 -0.68 -2.91
CA VAL A 357 20.60 0.58 -2.50
C VAL A 357 19.17 0.25 -2.07
N VAL A 358 19.04 -0.42 -0.92
CA VAL A 358 17.74 -0.83 -0.38
C VAL A 358 17.72 -0.60 1.13
N ILE A 359 16.67 0.06 1.63
CA ILE A 359 16.35 0.08 3.05
C ILE A 359 15.08 -0.73 3.26
N HIS A 360 15.20 -1.84 3.99
CA HIS A 360 14.06 -2.65 4.33
C HIS A 360 13.27 -2.03 5.49
N VAL A 361 11.95 -2.25 5.48
CA VAL A 361 11.04 -1.74 6.53
C VAL A 361 11.51 -2.21 7.91
N ARG A 362 11.87 -3.49 8.08
CA ARG A 362 12.37 -4.05 9.34
C ARG A 362 13.64 -3.37 9.85
N ASP A 363 14.54 -2.95 8.93
CA ASP A 363 15.77 -2.27 9.32
C ASP A 363 15.48 -0.89 9.90
N VAL A 364 14.53 -0.16 9.31
CA VAL A 364 14.07 1.12 9.86
C VAL A 364 13.37 0.91 11.19
N LEU A 365 12.43 -0.03 11.27
CA LEU A 365 11.64 -0.28 12.49
C LEU A 365 12.47 -0.86 13.64
N SER A 366 13.62 -1.48 13.37
CA SER A 366 14.55 -1.92 14.41
C SER A 366 15.28 -0.78 15.11
N ARG A 367 15.33 0.41 14.51
CA ARG A 367 16.09 1.57 14.98
C ARG A 367 15.24 2.80 15.27
N TYR A 368 14.13 2.95 14.58
CA TYR A 368 13.29 4.14 14.64
C TYR A 368 11.83 3.77 14.94
N GLN A 369 11.11 4.72 15.53
CA GLN A 369 9.70 4.54 15.84
C GLN A 369 8.87 4.42 14.55
N PRO A 370 7.89 3.50 14.48
CA PRO A 370 7.05 3.32 13.30
C PRO A 370 6.38 4.60 12.81
N ASP A 371 5.90 5.42 13.74
CA ASP A 371 5.21 6.66 13.40
C ASP A 371 6.13 7.73 12.80
N ALA A 372 7.45 7.67 13.03
CA ALA A 372 8.40 8.55 12.35
C ALA A 372 8.47 8.22 10.84
N LEU A 373 8.48 6.93 10.48
CA LEU A 373 8.44 6.51 9.08
C LEU A 373 7.07 6.81 8.44
N ARG A 374 5.96 6.54 9.15
CA ARG A 374 4.61 6.85 8.68
C ARG A 374 4.42 8.35 8.45
N TYR A 375 4.96 9.18 9.35
CA TYR A 375 4.95 10.63 9.21
C TYR A 375 5.69 11.09 7.96
N PHE A 376 6.93 10.61 7.77
CA PHE A 376 7.72 10.94 6.59
C PHE A 376 6.97 10.59 5.30
N ILE A 377 6.45 9.36 5.20
CA ILE A 377 5.70 8.89 4.04
C ILE A 377 4.47 9.77 3.78
N SER A 378 3.73 10.13 4.83
CA SER A 378 2.53 10.95 4.70
C SER A 378 2.84 12.40 4.31
N ALA A 379 3.95 12.98 4.81
CA ALA A 379 4.32 14.38 4.60
C ALA A 379 5.15 14.61 3.32
N ALA A 380 5.98 13.65 2.93
CA ALA A 380 6.95 13.76 1.83
C ALA A 380 6.87 12.60 0.81
N GLY A 381 5.94 11.66 0.97
CA GLY A 381 5.82 10.51 0.07
C GLY A 381 5.42 10.85 -1.36
N PRO A 382 5.52 9.86 -2.27
CA PRO A 382 5.36 10.04 -3.72
C PRO A 382 3.89 10.06 -4.15
N GLU A 383 3.11 11.05 -3.72
CA GLU A 383 1.67 11.12 -3.96
C GLU A 383 1.31 11.43 -5.43
N ASN A 384 1.87 12.49 -6.01
CA ASN A 384 1.55 12.97 -7.37
C ASN A 384 2.79 13.15 -8.26
N GLN A 385 3.96 12.97 -7.71
CA GLN A 385 5.26 13.04 -8.39
C GLN A 385 6.24 12.14 -7.64
N ASP A 386 7.29 11.74 -8.30
CA ASP A 386 8.40 11.03 -7.66
C ASP A 386 8.93 11.86 -6.49
N ALA A 387 9.22 11.20 -5.38
CA ALA A 387 9.76 11.81 -4.17
C ALA A 387 11.08 11.12 -3.80
N ASP A 388 11.92 11.81 -3.05
CA ASP A 388 13.19 11.26 -2.58
C ASP A 388 13.18 11.11 -1.06
N PHE A 389 13.58 9.96 -0.56
CA PHE A 389 13.87 9.77 0.84
C PHE A 389 15.32 10.13 1.10
N THR A 390 15.55 11.06 1.99
CA THR A 390 16.88 11.33 2.52
C THR A 390 16.90 11.20 4.04
N TRP A 391 17.98 10.66 4.58
CA TRP A 391 18.14 10.56 6.03
C TRP A 391 18.16 11.93 6.70
N ALA A 392 18.73 12.94 6.03
CA ALA A 392 18.73 14.31 6.53
C ALA A 392 17.30 14.86 6.70
N GLU A 393 16.43 14.69 5.70
CA GLU A 393 15.04 15.13 5.80
C GLU A 393 14.25 14.29 6.82
N PHE A 394 14.48 12.99 6.90
CA PHE A 394 13.86 12.13 7.90
C PHE A 394 14.17 12.58 9.33
N VAL A 395 15.45 12.83 9.65
CA VAL A 395 15.89 13.32 10.97
C VAL A 395 15.32 14.72 11.24
N GLN A 396 15.39 15.61 10.25
CA GLN A 396 14.89 16.98 10.39
C GLN A 396 13.38 17.00 10.66
N ARG A 397 12.55 16.25 9.92
CA ARG A 397 11.12 16.18 10.15
C ARG A 397 10.76 15.56 11.49
N ASN A 398 11.43 14.44 11.85
CA ASN A 398 11.24 13.83 13.17
C ASN A 398 11.52 14.85 14.29
N ASN A 399 12.64 15.56 14.23
CA ASN A 399 13.05 16.44 15.31
C ASN A 399 12.24 17.73 15.38
N SER A 400 11.96 18.36 14.23
CA SER A 400 11.26 19.65 14.20
C SER A 400 9.74 19.53 14.27
N GLU A 401 9.16 18.55 13.58
CA GLU A 401 7.71 18.45 13.44
C GLU A 401 7.10 17.50 14.50
N LEU A 402 7.64 16.28 14.65
CA LEU A 402 7.15 15.33 15.63
C LEU A 402 7.63 15.65 17.06
N VAL A 403 8.94 15.80 17.29
CA VAL A 403 9.47 16.01 18.65
C VAL A 403 9.16 17.41 19.13
N ALA A 404 9.62 18.46 18.44
CA ALA A 404 9.51 19.84 18.90
C ALA A 404 8.09 20.42 18.69
N GLY A 405 7.41 20.05 17.60
CA GLY A 405 6.06 20.52 17.30
C GLY A 405 4.99 19.78 18.12
N TRP A 406 4.79 18.50 17.83
CA TRP A 406 3.68 17.72 18.38
C TRP A 406 4.00 17.13 19.77
N GLY A 407 5.07 16.37 19.91
CA GLY A 407 5.42 15.69 21.16
C GLY A 407 5.67 16.65 22.32
N ASN A 408 6.32 17.78 22.06
CA ASN A 408 6.54 18.81 23.07
C ASN A 408 5.23 19.47 23.52
N LEU A 409 4.27 19.71 22.61
CA LEU A 409 2.94 20.21 22.97
C LEU A 409 2.23 19.26 23.94
N VAL A 410 2.19 17.96 23.60
CA VAL A 410 1.59 16.92 24.46
C VAL A 410 2.27 16.90 25.82
N ASN A 411 3.60 16.81 25.84
CA ASN A 411 4.38 16.68 27.08
C ASN A 411 4.23 17.92 28.00
N ARG A 412 4.26 19.12 27.43
CA ARG A 412 4.05 20.38 28.19
C ARG A 412 2.65 20.44 28.79
N THR A 413 1.63 20.12 27.99
CA THR A 413 0.24 20.13 28.44
C THR A 413 0.04 19.15 29.59
N ALA A 414 0.43 17.87 29.39
CA ALA A 414 0.32 16.84 30.40
C ALA A 414 1.11 17.19 31.68
N SER A 415 2.35 17.73 31.54
CA SER A 415 3.18 18.13 32.68
C SER A 415 2.56 19.24 33.50
N MET A 416 1.95 20.23 32.85
CA MET A 416 1.28 21.35 33.55
C MET A 416 0.02 20.86 34.29
N ILE A 417 -0.77 19.98 33.66
CA ILE A 417 -1.96 19.38 34.31
C ILE A 417 -1.52 18.53 35.51
N ALA A 418 -0.54 17.61 35.32
CA ALA A 418 -0.07 16.73 36.38
C ALA A 418 0.45 17.50 37.60
N LYS A 419 1.21 18.58 37.38
CA LYS A 419 1.77 19.41 38.45
C LYS A 419 0.71 20.32 39.13
N GLY A 420 -0.24 20.86 38.34
CA GLY A 420 -1.21 21.83 38.85
C GLY A 420 -2.43 21.19 39.50
N PHE A 421 -2.90 20.07 38.94
CA PHE A 421 -4.19 19.47 39.31
C PHE A 421 -4.11 17.96 39.53
N GLY A 422 -3.16 17.24 38.93
CA GLY A 422 -3.06 15.78 38.96
C GLY A 422 -4.06 15.04 38.05
N GLU A 423 -5.11 15.74 37.66
CA GLU A 423 -6.22 15.27 36.83
C GLU A 423 -6.67 16.36 35.86
N ILE A 424 -7.42 16.00 34.82
CA ILE A 424 -7.97 16.97 33.87
C ILE A 424 -8.95 17.87 34.59
N PRO A 425 -8.67 19.20 34.70
CA PRO A 425 -9.54 20.12 35.44
C PRO A 425 -10.83 20.43 34.68
N ALA A 426 -11.89 20.79 35.40
CA ALA A 426 -13.08 21.35 34.80
C ALA A 426 -12.79 22.73 34.21
N ALA A 427 -13.31 23.04 33.04
CA ALA A 427 -13.25 24.38 32.48
C ALA A 427 -14.26 25.27 33.20
N GLY A 428 -13.83 26.47 33.59
CA GLY A 428 -14.70 27.54 34.00
C GLY A 428 -15.29 28.29 32.79
N ARG A 429 -15.51 29.60 32.94
CA ARG A 429 -15.97 30.45 31.83
C ARG A 429 -14.88 30.57 30.76
N LEU A 430 -15.21 30.23 29.54
CA LEU A 430 -14.32 30.38 28.40
C LEU A 430 -14.21 31.85 27.98
N SER A 431 -13.01 32.24 27.58
CA SER A 431 -12.76 33.53 26.91
C SER A 431 -13.01 33.39 25.41
N GLU A 432 -13.10 34.49 24.69
CA GLU A 432 -13.20 34.51 23.23
C GLU A 432 -12.03 33.76 22.55
N GLN A 433 -10.83 33.83 23.13
CA GLN A 433 -9.64 33.11 22.60
C GLN A 433 -9.75 31.61 22.82
N ASP A 434 -10.32 31.14 23.92
CA ASP A 434 -10.56 29.73 24.21
C ASP A 434 -11.57 29.15 23.22
N GLU A 435 -12.69 29.87 23.02
CA GLU A 435 -13.73 29.46 22.07
C GLU A 435 -13.23 29.47 20.64
N ALA A 436 -12.43 30.47 20.24
CA ALA A 436 -11.84 30.57 18.90
C ALA A 436 -10.89 29.41 18.62
N LEU A 437 -10.02 29.03 19.58
CA LEU A 437 -9.15 27.87 19.42
C LEU A 437 -9.94 26.58 19.22
N LEU A 438 -10.89 26.31 20.13
CA LEU A 438 -11.68 25.08 20.05
C LEU A 438 -12.52 25.01 18.76
N ALA A 439 -13.03 26.15 18.28
CA ALA A 439 -13.73 26.23 17.00
C ALA A 439 -12.78 25.94 15.82
N SER A 440 -11.57 26.52 15.82
CA SER A 440 -10.56 26.27 14.76
C SER A 440 -10.13 24.79 14.72
N VAL A 441 -9.88 24.18 15.87
CA VAL A 441 -9.54 22.75 15.96
C VAL A 441 -10.66 21.88 15.41
N ARG A 442 -11.92 22.17 15.77
CA ARG A 442 -13.09 21.43 15.24
C ARG A 442 -13.23 21.56 13.72
N ALA A 443 -13.03 22.78 13.18
CA ALA A 443 -13.07 22.99 11.72
C ALA A 443 -11.95 22.22 10.99
N GLY A 444 -10.83 21.94 11.67
CA GLY A 444 -9.75 21.12 11.15
C GLY A 444 -10.19 19.71 10.75
N PHE A 445 -11.15 19.11 11.47
CA PHE A 445 -11.65 17.78 11.12
C PHE A 445 -12.29 17.73 9.73
N ASP A 446 -13.10 18.71 9.37
CA ASP A 446 -13.74 18.77 8.04
C ASP A 446 -12.69 18.89 6.93
N THR A 447 -11.70 19.77 7.13
CA THR A 447 -10.65 20.01 6.15
C THR A 447 -9.73 18.78 5.98
N VAL A 448 -9.20 18.25 7.08
CA VAL A 448 -8.29 17.10 7.07
C VAL A 448 -9.00 15.86 6.55
N GLY A 449 -10.20 15.58 7.05
CA GLY A 449 -10.99 14.43 6.60
C GLY A 449 -11.33 14.50 5.12
N GLY A 450 -11.77 15.66 4.63
CA GLY A 450 -12.04 15.87 3.22
C GLY A 450 -10.81 15.73 2.31
N LEU A 451 -9.60 16.02 2.81
CA LEU A 451 -8.35 15.80 2.09
C LEU A 451 -7.96 14.32 2.07
N ILE A 452 -8.10 13.59 3.19
CA ILE A 452 -7.84 12.14 3.22
C ILE A 452 -8.79 11.39 2.28
N ALA A 453 -10.10 11.73 2.30
CA ALA A 453 -11.10 11.13 1.44
C ALA A 453 -10.79 11.27 -0.06
N ARG A 454 -10.05 12.31 -0.45
CA ARG A 454 -9.59 12.58 -1.83
C ARG A 454 -8.14 12.15 -2.08
N HIS A 455 -7.56 11.30 -1.23
CA HIS A 455 -6.19 10.81 -1.34
C HIS A 455 -5.11 11.91 -1.40
N ARG A 456 -5.37 13.05 -0.70
CA ARG A 456 -4.47 14.21 -0.58
C ARG A 456 -3.75 14.20 0.76
N GLN A 457 -3.01 13.13 1.03
CA GLN A 457 -2.44 12.88 2.36
C GLN A 457 -1.39 13.92 2.76
N ARG A 458 -0.54 14.36 1.81
CA ARG A 458 0.45 15.41 2.08
C ARG A 458 -0.21 16.71 2.55
N GLN A 459 -1.30 17.10 1.90
CA GLN A 459 -2.06 18.28 2.31
C GLN A 459 -2.79 18.04 3.63
N ALA A 460 -3.35 16.84 3.83
CA ALA A 460 -4.07 16.50 5.05
C ALA A 460 -3.18 16.57 6.30
N ILE A 461 -1.99 15.96 6.26
CA ILE A 461 -1.07 16.00 7.40
C ILE A 461 -0.49 17.41 7.61
N THR A 462 -0.24 18.17 6.54
CA THR A 462 0.17 19.59 6.64
C THR A 462 -0.89 20.41 7.36
N GLU A 463 -2.17 20.22 7.04
CA GLU A 463 -3.27 20.91 7.69
C GLU A 463 -3.43 20.48 9.16
N ALA A 464 -3.34 19.20 9.47
CA ALA A 464 -3.35 18.71 10.85
C ALA A 464 -2.20 19.33 11.67
N MET A 465 -0.99 19.42 11.12
CA MET A 465 0.14 20.06 11.78
C MET A 465 0.00 21.58 11.88
N ARG A 466 -0.73 22.23 10.96
CA ARG A 466 -1.09 23.64 11.09
C ARG A 466 -2.00 23.87 12.31
N VAL A 467 -2.99 22.98 12.53
CA VAL A 467 -3.84 23.01 13.73
C VAL A 467 -3.00 22.81 14.99
N VAL A 468 -2.06 21.86 15.00
CA VAL A 468 -1.10 21.68 16.12
C VAL A 468 -0.31 22.95 16.40
N ALA A 469 0.13 23.67 15.36
CA ALA A 469 0.86 24.94 15.51
C ALA A 469 -0.02 26.03 16.13
N GLU A 470 -1.33 26.10 15.83
CA GLU A 470 -2.27 27.03 16.47
C GLU A 470 -2.43 26.73 17.97
N VAL A 471 -2.51 25.43 18.34
CA VAL A 471 -2.55 25.04 19.76
C VAL A 471 -1.25 25.45 20.47
N ASN A 472 -0.08 25.26 19.84
CA ASN A 472 1.20 25.72 20.37
C ASN A 472 1.26 27.25 20.57
N LYS A 473 0.69 28.00 19.61
CA LYS A 473 0.58 29.46 19.74
C LYS A 473 -0.29 29.83 20.93
N TYR A 474 -1.46 29.20 21.10
CA TYR A 474 -2.34 29.43 22.23
C TYR A 474 -1.63 29.16 23.57
N VAL A 475 -0.84 28.09 23.70
CA VAL A 475 -0.02 27.83 24.89
C VAL A 475 0.89 29.03 25.20
N THR A 476 1.51 29.60 24.16
CA THR A 476 2.41 30.75 24.31
C THR A 476 1.68 32.01 24.69
N ASP A 477 0.53 32.28 24.07
CA ASP A 477 -0.28 33.48 24.28
C ASP A 477 -0.91 33.49 25.69
N GLN A 478 -1.44 32.34 26.14
CA GLN A 478 -2.03 32.19 27.47
C GLN A 478 -0.99 32.10 28.61
N ALA A 479 0.24 31.67 28.27
CA ALA A 479 1.36 31.55 29.20
C ALA A 479 0.98 30.92 30.57
N PRO A 480 0.38 29.70 30.63
CA PRO A 480 -0.18 29.12 31.85
C PRO A 480 0.84 29.02 33.00
N TRP A 481 2.12 28.95 32.70
CA TRP A 481 3.21 28.98 33.72
C TRP A 481 3.33 30.30 34.47
N ARG A 482 2.66 31.37 34.02
CA ARG A 482 2.60 32.67 34.70
C ARG A 482 1.43 32.77 35.67
N LEU A 483 0.39 31.97 35.52
CA LEU A 483 -0.80 31.93 36.38
C LEU A 483 -0.47 31.14 37.66
N LYS A 484 0.11 31.82 38.67
CA LYS A 484 0.63 31.19 39.88
C LYS A 484 -0.14 31.53 41.13
N ASP A 485 -0.92 32.64 41.12
CA ASP A 485 -1.66 33.10 42.27
C ASP A 485 -2.92 32.26 42.47
N GLU A 486 -3.33 32.09 43.74
CA GLU A 486 -4.55 31.35 44.08
C GLU A 486 -5.79 31.93 43.39
N THR A 487 -5.82 33.22 43.17
CA THR A 487 -6.91 33.95 42.46
C THR A 487 -6.94 33.64 40.96
N GLU A 488 -5.85 33.14 40.40
CA GLU A 488 -5.73 32.78 38.97
C GLU A 488 -5.96 31.29 38.74
N ARG A 489 -6.13 30.48 39.81
CA ARG A 489 -6.25 29.00 39.72
C ARG A 489 -7.40 28.54 38.82
N ASP A 490 -8.55 29.23 38.88
CA ASP A 490 -9.71 28.94 38.03
C ASP A 490 -9.40 29.20 36.54
N ARG A 491 -8.67 30.28 36.25
CA ARG A 491 -8.22 30.57 34.87
C ARG A 491 -7.21 29.57 34.42
N LEU A 492 -6.23 29.20 35.24
CA LEU A 492 -5.26 28.15 34.95
C LEU A 492 -5.98 26.83 34.64
N GLY A 493 -6.94 26.40 35.46
CA GLY A 493 -7.75 25.21 35.25
C GLY A 493 -8.47 25.25 33.90
N THR A 494 -9.08 26.39 33.56
CA THR A 494 -9.78 26.59 32.29
C THR A 494 -8.83 26.49 31.10
N VAL A 495 -7.67 27.16 31.13
CA VAL A 495 -6.67 27.09 30.06
C VAL A 495 -6.16 25.65 29.86
N LEU A 496 -5.91 24.93 30.97
CA LEU A 496 -5.43 23.54 30.89
C LEU A 496 -6.52 22.57 30.41
N ALA A 497 -7.78 22.81 30.77
CA ALA A 497 -8.91 22.03 30.21
C ALA A 497 -9.07 22.25 28.71
N VAL A 498 -8.96 23.50 28.24
CA VAL A 498 -8.98 23.83 26.78
C VAL A 498 -7.82 23.17 26.06
N LEU A 499 -6.62 23.19 26.63
CA LEU A 499 -5.45 22.54 26.07
C LEU A 499 -5.59 21.00 26.03
N ALA A 500 -6.12 20.40 27.10
CA ALA A 500 -6.38 18.94 27.10
C ALA A 500 -7.34 18.54 25.98
N GLN A 501 -8.43 19.31 25.80
CA GLN A 501 -9.39 19.11 24.72
C GLN A 501 -8.74 19.29 23.36
N ALA A 502 -8.01 20.38 23.13
CA ALA A 502 -7.39 20.66 21.84
C ALA A 502 -6.31 19.62 21.48
N VAL A 503 -5.51 19.16 22.45
CA VAL A 503 -4.51 18.10 22.26
C VAL A 503 -5.19 16.75 21.97
N SER A 504 -6.28 16.42 22.67
CA SER A 504 -7.06 15.19 22.40
C SER A 504 -7.66 15.22 21.00
N ASP A 505 -8.21 16.33 20.56
CA ASP A 505 -8.77 16.50 19.21
C ASP A 505 -7.67 16.40 18.14
N CYS A 506 -6.52 17.06 18.32
CA CYS A 506 -5.36 16.91 17.43
C CYS A 506 -4.87 15.45 17.38
N ASN A 507 -4.87 14.74 18.52
CA ASN A 507 -4.50 13.33 18.58
C ASN A 507 -5.46 12.46 17.76
N THR A 508 -6.76 12.70 17.86
CA THR A 508 -7.77 12.01 17.04
C THR A 508 -7.56 12.32 15.55
N MET A 509 -7.30 13.57 15.19
CA MET A 509 -7.05 14.01 13.81
C MET A 509 -5.78 13.39 13.21
N LEU A 510 -4.72 13.23 14.01
CA LEU A 510 -3.45 12.62 13.60
C LEU A 510 -3.45 11.09 13.67
N SER A 511 -4.43 10.47 14.33
CA SER A 511 -4.44 9.02 14.60
C SER A 511 -4.45 8.12 13.34
N PRO A 512 -5.03 8.49 12.19
CA PRO A 512 -4.86 7.72 10.97
C PRO A 512 -3.41 7.65 10.49
N PHE A 513 -2.64 8.72 10.69
CA PHE A 513 -1.24 8.83 10.30
C PHE A 513 -0.30 8.20 11.32
N LEU A 514 -0.55 8.41 12.60
CA LEU A 514 0.33 8.12 13.74
C LEU A 514 -0.36 7.23 14.79
N PRO A 515 -0.78 6.00 14.43
CA PRO A 515 -1.62 5.19 15.32
C PRO A 515 -0.93 4.73 16.60
N HIS A 516 0.39 4.50 16.57
CA HIS A 516 1.14 4.05 17.75
C HIS A 516 1.23 5.16 18.81
N SER A 517 1.66 6.34 18.41
CA SER A 517 1.76 7.49 19.31
C SER A 517 0.37 8.00 19.74
N ALA A 518 -0.65 7.85 18.89
CA ALA A 518 -2.02 8.24 19.24
C ALA A 518 -2.53 7.44 20.45
N ASN A 519 -2.27 6.14 20.50
CA ASN A 519 -2.63 5.31 21.67
C ASN A 519 -1.84 5.71 22.93
N THR A 520 -0.55 6.02 22.78
CA THR A 520 0.29 6.51 23.89
C THR A 520 -0.23 7.83 24.45
N ILE A 521 -0.55 8.80 23.58
CA ILE A 521 -1.07 10.12 23.98
C ILE A 521 -2.43 10.01 24.64
N HIS A 522 -3.31 9.15 24.11
CA HIS A 522 -4.61 8.86 24.72
C HIS A 522 -4.47 8.41 26.18
N ALA A 523 -3.57 7.45 26.43
CA ALA A 523 -3.30 6.97 27.79
C ALA A 523 -2.70 8.07 28.69
N VAL A 524 -1.81 8.93 28.18
CA VAL A 524 -1.24 10.05 28.93
C VAL A 524 -2.32 11.06 29.36
N LEU A 525 -3.33 11.28 28.52
CA LEU A 525 -4.48 12.16 28.81
C LEU A 525 -5.57 11.48 29.66
N GLY A 526 -5.28 10.33 30.29
CA GLY A 526 -6.21 9.62 31.16
C GLY A 526 -7.26 8.79 30.42
N GLY A 527 -7.08 8.57 29.12
CA GLY A 527 -7.92 7.67 28.33
C GLY A 527 -7.70 6.21 28.72
N THR A 528 -8.74 5.41 28.62
CA THR A 528 -8.71 3.97 28.89
C THR A 528 -8.73 3.15 27.61
N GLY A 529 -7.98 2.06 27.57
CA GLY A 529 -7.87 1.21 26.38
C GLY A 529 -7.03 1.85 25.27
N GLN A 530 -7.31 1.48 24.04
CA GLN A 530 -6.68 2.05 22.84
C GLN A 530 -7.60 3.10 22.21
N LEU A 531 -7.05 4.22 21.76
CA LEU A 531 -7.79 5.21 20.97
C LEU A 531 -8.16 4.62 19.61
N VAL A 532 -7.18 3.97 18.98
CA VAL A 532 -7.38 3.33 17.68
C VAL A 532 -6.93 1.87 17.72
N PRO A 533 -7.72 0.95 17.15
CA PRO A 533 -7.35 -0.45 17.04
C PRO A 533 -6.07 -0.65 16.24
N MET A 534 -5.30 -1.68 16.62
CA MET A 534 -4.05 -2.07 15.97
C MET A 534 -4.18 -3.46 15.34
N PRO A 535 -3.44 -3.73 14.25
CA PRO A 535 -3.40 -5.04 13.62
C PRO A 535 -2.71 -6.08 14.52
N ARG A 536 -3.03 -7.36 14.29
CA ARG A 536 -2.34 -8.49 14.92
C ARG A 536 -2.04 -9.58 13.91
N ILE A 537 -1.05 -10.39 14.22
CA ILE A 537 -0.76 -11.62 13.47
C ILE A 537 -1.61 -12.75 14.07
N GLU A 538 -2.18 -13.57 13.20
CA GLU A 538 -2.88 -14.78 13.56
C GLU A 538 -2.36 -15.94 12.71
N GLU A 539 -2.04 -17.08 13.33
CA GLU A 539 -1.66 -18.31 12.61
C GLU A 539 -2.93 -19.05 12.26
N VAL A 540 -3.13 -19.29 10.97
CA VAL A 540 -4.37 -19.90 10.44
C VAL A 540 -4.07 -21.11 9.55
N GLU A 541 -4.99 -22.06 9.54
CA GLU A 541 -4.97 -23.17 8.58
C GLU A 541 -5.54 -22.71 7.22
N ASP A 542 -5.10 -23.35 6.14
CA ASP A 542 -5.71 -23.18 4.82
C ASP A 542 -7.10 -23.84 4.85
N LEU A 543 -8.16 -23.06 4.60
CA LEU A 543 -9.55 -23.44 4.82
C LEU A 543 -9.99 -24.73 4.12
N ASP A 544 -9.43 -25.00 2.93
CA ASP A 544 -9.85 -26.11 2.08
C ASP A 544 -8.71 -27.11 1.83
N ALA A 545 -7.57 -26.96 2.50
CA ALA A 545 -6.45 -27.87 2.31
C ALA A 545 -6.72 -29.23 2.96
N THR A 546 -6.46 -30.29 2.21
CA THR A 546 -6.57 -31.68 2.67
C THR A 546 -5.20 -32.37 2.77
N ASP A 547 -4.12 -31.68 2.42
CA ASP A 547 -2.77 -32.19 2.33
C ASP A 547 -1.88 -31.91 3.56
N GLY A 548 -2.44 -31.33 4.61
CA GLY A 548 -1.74 -31.06 5.86
C GLY A 548 -0.63 -30.00 5.75
N ARG A 549 -0.82 -28.98 4.93
CA ARG A 549 0.16 -27.88 4.69
C ARG A 549 0.60 -27.11 5.92
N GLY A 550 -0.03 -27.32 7.08
CA GLY A 550 0.24 -26.56 8.28
C GLY A 550 -0.45 -25.20 8.31
N THR A 551 -0.01 -24.36 9.24
CA THR A 551 -0.52 -22.99 9.42
C THR A 551 0.37 -21.97 8.72
N TYR A 552 -0.20 -20.80 8.44
CA TYR A 552 0.53 -19.64 7.94
C TYR A 552 0.05 -18.35 8.61
N PRO A 553 0.89 -17.32 8.74
CA PRO A 553 0.50 -16.07 9.36
C PRO A 553 -0.36 -15.23 8.41
N VAL A 554 -1.41 -14.62 8.98
CA VAL A 554 -2.22 -13.57 8.35
C VAL A 554 -2.19 -12.32 9.21
N ILE A 555 -2.44 -11.15 8.60
CA ILE A 555 -2.77 -9.95 9.37
C ILE A 555 -4.28 -9.86 9.47
N THR A 556 -4.77 -9.57 10.67
CA THR A 556 -6.17 -9.31 10.97
C THR A 556 -6.29 -8.30 12.10
N GLY A 557 -7.50 -7.91 12.45
CA GLY A 557 -7.77 -7.02 13.58
C GLY A 557 -9.27 -6.92 13.87
N ASP A 558 -9.58 -6.40 15.05
CA ASP A 558 -10.92 -5.95 15.38
C ASP A 558 -10.97 -4.42 15.28
N TYR A 559 -11.55 -3.93 14.21
CA TYR A 559 -11.60 -2.50 13.91
C TYR A 559 -12.95 -1.84 14.23
N ALA A 560 -13.82 -2.52 14.98
CA ALA A 560 -15.10 -1.95 15.43
C ALA A 560 -14.93 -0.80 16.43
N GLY A 561 -13.78 -0.75 17.13
CA GLY A 561 -13.50 0.21 18.19
C GLY A 561 -12.91 1.56 17.75
N PHE A 562 -12.92 1.90 16.46
CA PHE A 562 -12.47 3.24 16.03
C PHE A 562 -13.39 4.33 16.58
N PRO A 563 -12.82 5.46 17.10
CA PRO A 563 -13.64 6.62 17.47
C PRO A 563 -14.26 7.23 16.20
N ALA A 564 -15.41 7.88 16.33
CA ALA A 564 -15.97 8.66 15.23
C ALA A 564 -15.02 9.83 14.87
N TRP A 565 -14.97 10.19 13.58
CA TRP A 565 -14.18 11.32 13.13
C TRP A 565 -14.79 12.63 13.61
N GLY A 566 -14.12 13.29 14.55
CA GLY A 566 -14.60 14.53 15.16
C GLY A 566 -14.04 14.76 16.56
N SER A 567 -14.47 15.85 17.18
CA SER A 567 -14.11 16.21 18.55
C SER A 567 -14.89 15.36 19.55
N HIS A 568 -14.17 14.78 20.51
CA HIS A 568 -14.74 14.02 21.62
C HIS A 568 -14.35 14.68 22.95
N PRO A 569 -15.32 14.91 23.87
CA PRO A 569 -15.01 15.51 25.14
C PRO A 569 -13.99 14.70 25.95
N VAL A 570 -12.97 15.37 26.48
CA VAL A 570 -12.08 14.76 27.46
C VAL A 570 -12.82 14.52 28.77
N THR A 571 -12.45 13.47 29.51
CA THR A 571 -13.07 13.14 30.80
C THR A 571 -12.50 14.05 31.89
N VAL A 572 -13.31 14.96 32.40
CA VAL A 572 -12.95 15.81 33.56
C VAL A 572 -12.73 14.91 34.79
N GLY A 573 -11.67 15.16 35.54
CA GLY A 573 -11.25 14.34 36.69
C GLY A 573 -10.49 13.09 36.32
N ALA A 574 -10.23 12.82 35.00
CA ALA A 574 -9.37 11.72 34.62
C ALA A 574 -7.92 12.00 35.05
N PRO A 575 -7.23 11.04 35.71
CA PRO A 575 -5.85 11.24 36.14
C PRO A 575 -4.95 11.33 34.93
N VAL A 576 -4.10 12.36 34.87
CA VAL A 576 -3.10 12.49 33.81
C VAL A 576 -1.90 11.62 34.15
N GLY A 577 -1.50 10.77 33.18
CA GLY A 577 -0.36 9.87 33.31
C GLY A 577 0.96 10.63 33.47
N THR A 578 2.02 9.92 33.88
CA THR A 578 3.36 10.50 33.96
C THR A 578 3.80 10.93 32.57
N PRO A 579 4.09 12.23 32.36
CA PRO A 579 4.52 12.71 31.05
C PRO A 579 5.86 12.10 30.66
N THR A 580 5.89 11.40 29.54
CA THR A 580 7.10 10.87 28.94
C THR A 580 7.19 11.37 27.49
N PRO A 581 8.40 11.55 26.94
CA PRO A 581 8.54 11.92 25.54
C PRO A 581 7.86 10.90 24.64
N VAL A 582 6.89 11.36 23.84
CA VAL A 582 6.16 10.49 22.89
C VAL A 582 7.03 10.09 21.72
N PHE A 583 7.88 11.02 21.27
CA PHE A 583 8.82 10.82 20.16
C PHE A 583 10.27 10.98 20.64
N THR A 584 11.16 10.16 20.10
CA THR A 584 12.59 10.19 20.41
C THR A 584 13.28 11.18 19.47
N LYS A 585 14.03 12.13 20.05
CA LYS A 585 14.89 13.01 19.28
C LYS A 585 16.05 12.20 18.69
N LEU A 586 16.29 12.36 17.40
CA LEU A 586 17.40 11.74 16.69
C LEU A 586 18.61 12.65 16.68
N ASP A 587 19.81 12.08 16.89
CA ASP A 587 21.07 12.81 16.73
C ASP A 587 21.35 13.03 15.23
N GLU A 588 21.92 14.18 14.88
CA GLU A 588 22.30 14.47 13.48
C GLU A 588 23.35 13.48 12.94
N ALA A 589 24.17 12.89 13.81
CA ALA A 589 25.11 11.84 13.44
C ALA A 589 24.47 10.57 12.85
N VAL A 590 23.15 10.37 13.09
CA VAL A 590 22.36 9.29 12.48
C VAL A 590 22.43 9.35 10.96
N VAL A 591 22.48 10.55 10.38
CA VAL A 591 22.57 10.73 8.91
C VAL A 591 23.83 10.05 8.37
N ASP A 592 24.98 10.35 8.96
CA ASP A 592 26.27 9.78 8.53
C ASP A 592 26.34 8.27 8.79
N GLU A 593 25.72 7.79 9.87
CA GLU A 593 25.65 6.36 10.18
C GLU A 593 24.87 5.59 9.13
N GLU A 594 23.69 6.10 8.77
CA GLU A 594 22.80 5.44 7.79
C GLU A 594 23.37 5.54 6.37
N LEU A 595 23.99 6.67 5.99
CA LEU A 595 24.69 6.78 4.71
C LEU A 595 25.84 5.78 4.61
N ARG A 596 26.62 5.59 5.68
CA ARG A 596 27.69 4.57 5.71
C ARG A 596 27.15 3.15 5.58
N ARG A 597 25.99 2.84 6.18
CA ARG A 597 25.31 1.53 6.03
C ARG A 597 24.89 1.27 4.59
N LEU A 598 24.54 2.32 3.85
CA LEU A 598 24.21 2.26 2.43
C LEU A 598 25.45 2.22 1.51
N GLY A 599 26.67 2.28 2.07
CA GLY A 599 27.88 2.37 1.27
C GLY A 599 28.04 3.70 0.52
N VAL A 600 27.38 4.77 1.00
CA VAL A 600 27.51 6.13 0.47
C VAL A 600 28.47 6.89 1.37
N SER A 601 29.64 7.30 0.84
CA SER A 601 30.56 8.18 1.59
C SER A 601 29.98 9.59 1.69
N ALA A 602 30.16 10.26 2.82
CA ALA A 602 29.73 11.65 3.06
C ALA A 602 30.44 12.67 2.13
N ASP A 603 31.58 12.29 1.59
CA ASP A 603 32.29 13.04 0.56
C ASP A 603 31.92 12.46 -0.80
N GLY A 604 31.14 13.18 -1.58
CA GLY A 604 30.52 12.80 -2.85
C GLY A 604 31.42 12.28 -3.99
N ASP A 605 32.37 11.41 -3.69
CA ASP A 605 33.22 10.71 -4.65
C ASP A 605 32.64 9.30 -4.89
N ALA A 606 31.86 9.18 -5.97
CA ALA A 606 31.54 7.90 -6.58
C ALA A 606 32.76 7.43 -7.36
N ASP A 607 33.58 6.55 -6.76
CA ASP A 607 34.58 5.80 -7.53
C ASP A 607 33.85 4.79 -8.42
N GLY A 608 33.89 5.01 -9.72
CA GLY A 608 33.28 4.14 -10.74
C GLY A 608 32.82 4.92 -11.97
N GLY A 609 33.76 5.52 -12.70
CA GLY A 609 33.48 6.27 -13.92
C GLY A 609 32.82 5.45 -15.02
N VAL A 610 31.66 5.93 -15.50
CA VAL A 610 31.29 5.90 -16.91
C VAL A 610 30.80 7.31 -17.26
N GLY A 611 31.59 8.01 -18.06
CA GLY A 611 31.28 9.34 -18.56
C GLY A 611 29.97 9.33 -19.34
N LEU A 612 29.03 10.16 -18.89
CA LEU A 612 27.89 10.55 -19.72
C LEU A 612 28.22 11.91 -20.34
N ASP A 613 28.55 11.88 -21.62
CA ASP A 613 28.61 13.05 -22.48
C ASP A 613 27.28 13.82 -22.40
N ARG A 614 27.39 15.07 -22.01
CA ARG A 614 26.32 16.05 -22.10
C ARG A 614 26.07 16.39 -23.55
N ALA A 615 25.05 15.82 -24.17
CA ALA A 615 24.47 16.36 -25.39
C ALA A 615 23.55 17.53 -25.02
N GLY A 616 23.91 18.72 -25.49
CA GLY A 616 23.15 19.95 -25.32
C GLY A 616 21.83 19.94 -26.11
N PRO A 617 20.90 20.87 -25.81
CA PRO A 617 19.59 20.89 -26.44
C PRO A 617 19.68 21.43 -27.88
N GLY A 618 19.24 20.60 -28.83
CA GLY A 618 18.97 21.03 -30.21
C GLY A 618 17.54 21.57 -30.33
N PRO A 619 17.27 22.53 -31.21
CA PRO A 619 16.05 23.33 -31.22
C PRO A 619 14.91 22.71 -32.04
N ARG A 620 13.65 22.95 -31.53
CA ARG A 620 12.29 22.89 -32.11
C ARG A 620 11.58 21.57 -32.12
#